data_0f34c0ccafff37303db939b75338e4ea
#
_entry.id   0f34c0ccafff37303db939b75338e4ea
#
_cell.length_a   1.000
_cell.length_b   1.000
_cell.length_c   1.000
_cell.angle_alpha   90.00
_cell.angle_beta   90.00
_cell.angle_gamma   90.00
#
_symmetry.space_group_name_H-M   'P 1'
#
loop_
_entity.id
_entity.type
_entity.pdbx_description
1 polymer ?
#
loop_
_entity_poly.entity_id
_entity_poly.type
_entity_poly.pdbx_seq_one_letter_code
_entity_poly.pdbx_strand_id
1 'polypeptide(L)'
;YAEVMNELNGNPDVATGGCGLTARQALALVHERAYADADKAEAKAYIDGISSDKDAFFNAIVDENALEFAGEGVRKYELERWNLLSAKIDQMKNDYMTQIYEYPTKLYYKTYTENGLVKIDMKSVRWYDTEAPENVADYKYVTFWGDEAKESNTKKTNVANLEFISGGLNEKVKNRYLLPIYSSTINESEGSLQNSYGFLHK
;
A
#
# COMPACT_ATOMS: atom_id res chain seq x y z
N TYR A 1 -17.29 8.87 -2.74
CA TYR A 1 -18.13 9.95 -2.18
C TYR A 1 -17.30 10.85 -1.26
N ALA A 2 -16.55 10.29 -0.26
CA ALA A 2 -15.73 11.07 0.66
C ALA A 2 -14.76 12.03 -0.07
N GLU A 3 -14.06 11.52 -1.09
CA GLU A 3 -13.16 12.31 -1.94
C GLU A 3 -13.89 13.50 -2.59
N VAL A 4 -15.02 13.22 -3.25
CA VAL A 4 -15.80 14.27 -3.95
C VAL A 4 -16.29 15.34 -2.98
N MET A 5 -16.77 14.94 -1.80
CA MET A 5 -17.26 15.91 -0.80
C MET A 5 -16.14 16.74 -0.18
N ASN A 6 -14.97 16.12 0.06
CA ASN A 6 -13.79 16.83 0.54
C ASN A 6 -13.29 17.85 -0.51
N GLU A 7 -13.26 17.46 -1.77
CA GLU A 7 -12.82 18.32 -2.87
C GLU A 7 -13.80 19.49 -3.08
N LEU A 8 -15.10 19.20 -3.12
CA LEU A 8 -16.16 20.18 -3.38
C LEU A 8 -16.22 21.26 -2.28
N ASN A 9 -16.10 20.85 -1.02
CA ASN A 9 -16.31 21.77 0.11
C ASN A 9 -14.99 22.36 0.65
N GLY A 10 -13.84 21.82 0.29
CA GLY A 10 -12.55 22.22 0.85
C GLY A 10 -12.42 21.93 2.36
N ASN A 11 -13.37 21.20 2.93
CA ASN A 11 -13.44 20.84 4.34
C ASN A 11 -14.23 19.53 4.48
N PRO A 12 -13.66 18.48 5.16
CA PRO A 12 -14.30 17.17 5.29
C PRO A 12 -15.56 17.15 6.17
N ASP A 13 -15.81 18.20 6.93
CA ASP A 13 -16.91 18.30 7.89
C ASP A 13 -18.12 19.05 7.36
N VAL A 14 -18.08 19.49 6.08
CA VAL A 14 -19.18 20.17 5.41
C VAL A 14 -19.86 19.22 4.43
N ALA A 15 -21.19 19.19 4.43
CA ALA A 15 -22.00 18.47 3.45
C ALA A 15 -22.72 19.47 2.53
N THR A 16 -22.67 19.20 1.22
CA THR A 16 -23.38 19.99 0.21
C THR A 16 -24.08 19.05 -0.77
N GLY A 17 -25.41 19.06 -0.79
CA GLY A 17 -26.19 18.20 -1.69
C GLY A 17 -26.02 16.70 -1.42
N GLY A 18 -26.25 15.88 -2.45
CA GLY A 18 -26.07 14.45 -2.40
C GLY A 18 -26.95 13.74 -1.35
N CYS A 19 -26.36 12.78 -0.62
CA CYS A 19 -27.04 12.05 0.47
C CYS A 19 -26.95 12.75 1.84
N GLY A 20 -26.40 13.96 1.89
CA GLY A 20 -26.28 14.75 3.12
C GLY A 20 -25.15 14.31 4.05
N LEU A 21 -24.30 13.36 3.65
CA LEU A 21 -23.12 12.96 4.42
C LEU A 21 -21.96 13.94 4.18
N THR A 22 -21.18 14.18 5.23
CA THR A 22 -19.88 14.83 5.10
C THR A 22 -18.84 13.84 4.56
N ALA A 23 -17.70 14.34 4.09
CA ALA A 23 -16.59 13.47 3.68
C ALA A 23 -16.12 12.57 4.84
N ARG A 24 -16.02 13.13 6.07
CA ARG A 24 -15.64 12.40 7.28
C ARG A 24 -16.64 11.31 7.61
N GLN A 25 -17.93 11.60 7.57
CA GLN A 25 -18.95 10.56 7.81
C GLN A 25 -18.89 9.44 6.78
N ALA A 26 -18.66 9.78 5.52
CA ALA A 26 -18.56 8.78 4.47
C ALA A 26 -17.30 7.89 4.61
N LEU A 27 -16.17 8.48 5.02
CA LEU A 27 -14.95 7.72 5.31
C LEU A 27 -15.15 6.81 6.52
N ALA A 28 -15.80 7.32 7.59
CA ALA A 28 -16.10 6.54 8.78
C ALA A 28 -16.92 5.28 8.48
N LEU A 29 -17.91 5.36 7.60
CA LEU A 29 -18.73 4.20 7.21
C LEU A 29 -17.88 3.06 6.60
N VAL A 30 -16.84 3.39 5.86
CA VAL A 30 -15.92 2.39 5.30
C VAL A 30 -14.99 1.86 6.37
N HIS A 31 -14.33 2.73 7.09
CA HIS A 31 -13.32 2.38 8.09
C HIS A 31 -13.90 1.54 9.24
N GLU A 32 -15.00 1.97 9.85
CA GLU A 32 -15.64 1.28 10.98
C GLU A 32 -16.16 -0.12 10.61
N ARG A 33 -16.44 -0.37 9.34
CA ARG A 33 -16.89 -1.68 8.86
C ARG A 33 -15.84 -2.78 9.06
N ALA A 34 -14.56 -2.42 8.99
CA ALA A 34 -13.45 -3.35 9.13
C ALA A 34 -13.21 -3.80 10.58
N TYR A 35 -13.80 -3.12 11.56
CA TYR A 35 -13.59 -3.38 12.97
C TYR A 35 -14.69 -4.25 13.58
N ALA A 36 -14.31 -5.09 14.55
CA ALA A 36 -15.27 -5.80 15.38
C ALA A 36 -16.09 -4.80 16.24
N ASP A 37 -17.29 -5.18 16.66
CA ASP A 37 -18.18 -4.27 17.41
C ASP A 37 -17.54 -3.71 18.69
N ALA A 38 -16.67 -4.48 19.34
CA ALA A 38 -15.94 -4.04 20.53
C ALA A 38 -14.93 -2.91 20.23
N ASP A 39 -14.43 -2.82 19.01
CA ASP A 39 -13.32 -1.94 18.63
C ASP A 39 -13.80 -0.73 17.80
N LYS A 40 -15.08 -0.65 17.49
CA LYS A 40 -15.66 0.47 16.69
C LYS A 40 -15.44 1.84 17.33
N ALA A 41 -15.37 1.92 18.64
CA ALA A 41 -15.10 3.19 19.34
C ALA A 41 -13.68 3.70 19.02
N GLU A 42 -12.70 2.79 18.89
CA GLU A 42 -11.33 3.13 18.49
C GLU A 42 -11.29 3.55 17.03
N ALA A 43 -11.93 2.79 16.14
CA ALA A 43 -12.04 3.14 14.72
C ALA A 43 -12.64 4.53 14.53
N LYS A 44 -13.72 4.83 15.25
CA LYS A 44 -14.35 6.16 15.23
C LYS A 44 -13.41 7.25 15.74
N ALA A 45 -12.71 7.02 16.84
CA ALA A 45 -11.78 7.99 17.41
C ALA A 45 -10.63 8.30 16.43
N TYR A 46 -10.15 7.32 15.68
CA TYR A 46 -9.18 7.53 14.63
C TYR A 46 -9.70 8.51 13.55
N ILE A 47 -10.89 8.25 13.01
CA ILE A 47 -11.49 9.10 11.97
C ILE A 47 -11.78 10.52 12.50
N ASP A 48 -12.29 10.63 13.73
CA ASP A 48 -12.55 11.94 14.36
C ASP A 48 -11.28 12.74 14.61
N GLY A 49 -10.14 12.05 14.82
CA GLY A 49 -8.82 12.65 15.03
C GLY A 49 -8.14 13.17 13.76
N ILE A 50 -8.64 12.82 12.56
CA ILE A 50 -8.07 13.30 11.31
C ILE A 50 -8.32 14.81 11.18
N SER A 51 -7.29 15.56 10.78
CA SER A 51 -7.40 17.01 10.56
C SER A 51 -8.54 17.37 9.61
N SER A 52 -9.18 18.51 9.84
CA SER A 52 -10.18 19.10 8.92
C SER A 52 -9.53 19.88 7.76
N ASP A 53 -8.21 19.89 7.67
CA ASP A 53 -7.51 20.36 6.48
C ASP A 53 -7.81 19.47 5.28
N LYS A 54 -8.12 20.10 4.15
CA LYS A 54 -8.52 19.39 2.92
C LYS A 54 -7.49 18.35 2.46
N ASP A 55 -6.22 18.74 2.44
CA ASP A 55 -5.16 17.91 1.90
C ASP A 55 -4.78 16.79 2.88
N ALA A 56 -4.75 17.10 4.17
CA ALA A 56 -4.56 16.09 5.22
C ALA A 56 -5.68 15.05 5.21
N PHE A 57 -6.94 15.47 5.05
CA PHE A 57 -8.07 14.56 4.96
C PHE A 57 -8.04 13.73 3.66
N PHE A 58 -7.63 14.35 2.55
CA PHE A 58 -7.44 13.61 1.29
C PHE A 58 -6.39 12.52 1.44
N ASN A 59 -5.28 12.78 2.11
CA ASN A 59 -4.28 11.74 2.39
C ASN A 59 -4.85 10.57 3.19
N ALA A 60 -5.71 10.83 4.17
CA ALA A 60 -6.40 9.76 4.90
C ALA A 60 -7.32 8.92 3.98
N ILE A 61 -8.02 9.54 3.04
CA ILE A 61 -8.79 8.82 2.01
C ILE A 61 -7.87 7.95 1.15
N VAL A 62 -6.71 8.47 0.75
CA VAL A 62 -5.71 7.73 -0.03
C VAL A 62 -5.19 6.51 0.73
N ASP A 63 -4.95 6.66 2.04
CA ASP A 63 -4.46 5.58 2.88
C ASP A 63 -5.56 4.52 3.16
N GLU A 64 -6.80 4.95 3.43
CA GLU A 64 -7.95 4.03 3.56
C GLU A 64 -8.19 3.23 2.26
N ASN A 65 -8.07 3.87 1.11
CA ASN A 65 -8.16 3.19 -0.18
C ASN A 65 -7.11 2.08 -0.35
N ALA A 66 -5.90 2.27 0.20
CA ALA A 66 -4.86 1.24 0.16
C ALA A 66 -5.23 0.01 0.98
N LEU A 67 -5.89 0.21 2.12
CA LEU A 67 -6.34 -0.87 3.01
C LEU A 67 -7.57 -1.58 2.44
N GLU A 68 -8.56 -0.82 2.00
CA GLU A 68 -9.83 -1.34 1.48
C GLU A 68 -9.63 -2.21 0.22
N PHE A 69 -8.75 -1.78 -0.69
CA PHE A 69 -8.50 -2.49 -1.94
C PHE A 69 -7.19 -3.29 -1.95
N ALA A 70 -6.69 -3.66 -0.77
CA ALA A 70 -5.50 -4.49 -0.66
C ALA A 70 -5.69 -5.83 -1.41
N GLY A 71 -4.81 -6.09 -2.39
CA GLY A 71 -4.86 -7.33 -3.18
C GLY A 71 -5.84 -7.32 -4.36
N GLU A 72 -6.66 -6.29 -4.55
CA GLU A 72 -7.64 -6.24 -5.64
C GLU A 72 -7.09 -5.70 -6.96
N GLY A 73 -5.84 -5.24 -6.98
CA GLY A 73 -5.17 -4.77 -8.21
C GLY A 73 -5.61 -3.38 -8.70
N VAL A 74 -6.51 -2.69 -7.99
CA VAL A 74 -7.02 -1.37 -8.40
C VAL A 74 -6.16 -0.21 -7.95
N ARG A 75 -5.34 -0.41 -6.92
CA ARG A 75 -4.54 0.65 -6.27
C ARG A 75 -3.70 1.47 -7.25
N LYS A 76 -3.08 0.82 -8.23
CA LYS A 76 -2.26 1.50 -9.24
C LYS A 76 -3.07 2.55 -10.00
N TYR A 77 -4.26 2.21 -10.45
CA TYR A 77 -5.11 3.11 -11.23
C TYR A 77 -5.59 4.31 -10.41
N GLU A 78 -5.88 4.10 -9.12
CA GLU A 78 -6.24 5.20 -8.23
C GLU A 78 -5.05 6.14 -8.00
N LEU A 79 -3.85 5.62 -7.79
CA LEU A 79 -2.64 6.43 -7.66
C LEU A 79 -2.31 7.20 -8.95
N GLU A 80 -2.54 6.60 -10.12
CA GLU A 80 -2.42 7.28 -11.41
C GLU A 80 -3.44 8.42 -11.53
N ARG A 81 -4.70 8.17 -11.20
CA ARG A 81 -5.78 9.16 -11.23
C ARG A 81 -5.50 10.36 -10.32
N TRP A 82 -4.94 10.12 -9.15
CA TRP A 82 -4.56 11.15 -8.17
C TRP A 82 -3.19 11.79 -8.44
N ASN A 83 -2.48 11.35 -9.46
CA ASN A 83 -1.11 11.78 -9.75
C ASN A 83 -0.12 11.49 -8.61
N LEU A 84 -0.35 10.42 -7.87
CA LEU A 84 0.42 10.01 -6.68
C LEU A 84 1.30 8.78 -6.88
N LEU A 85 1.28 8.15 -8.06
CA LEU A 85 1.96 6.86 -8.28
C LEU A 85 3.45 6.94 -7.93
N SER A 86 4.16 7.94 -8.45
CA SER A 86 5.59 8.10 -8.19
C SER A 86 5.86 8.37 -6.70
N ALA A 87 5.13 9.30 -6.09
CA ALA A 87 5.32 9.67 -4.70
C ALA A 87 5.08 8.50 -3.73
N LYS A 88 4.03 7.70 -3.98
CA LYS A 88 3.72 6.54 -3.13
C LYS A 88 4.70 5.36 -3.35
N ILE A 89 5.26 5.20 -4.53
CA ILE A 89 6.35 4.24 -4.78
C ILE A 89 7.61 4.69 -4.04
N ASP A 90 7.97 5.96 -4.12
CA ASP A 90 9.14 6.48 -3.40
C ASP A 90 8.96 6.38 -1.87
N GLN A 91 7.76 6.67 -1.37
CA GLN A 91 7.41 6.45 0.03
C GLN A 91 7.59 4.97 0.41
N MET A 92 7.01 4.05 -0.33
CA MET A 92 7.13 2.61 -0.08
C MET A 92 8.59 2.16 -0.07
N LYS A 93 9.42 2.64 -1.01
CA LYS A 93 10.85 2.32 -1.04
C LYS A 93 11.57 2.82 0.21
N ASN A 94 11.28 4.06 0.64
CA ASN A 94 11.86 4.62 1.85
C ASN A 94 11.44 3.86 3.11
N ASP A 95 10.14 3.56 3.24
CA ASP A 95 9.59 2.78 4.34
C ASP A 95 10.24 1.38 4.39
N TYR A 96 10.35 0.72 3.25
CA TYR A 96 11.03 -0.57 3.17
C TYR A 96 12.50 -0.49 3.60
N MET A 97 13.25 0.51 3.11
CA MET A 97 14.66 0.68 3.45
C MET A 97 14.88 0.95 4.95
N THR A 98 13.97 1.68 5.58
CA THR A 98 14.07 1.98 7.01
C THR A 98 13.63 0.83 7.89
N GLN A 99 12.55 0.14 7.52
CA GLN A 99 11.91 -0.87 8.36
C GLN A 99 12.46 -2.29 8.17
N ILE A 100 13.11 -2.58 7.04
CA ILE A 100 13.56 -3.95 6.73
C ILE A 100 14.43 -4.57 7.81
N TYR A 101 15.19 -3.75 8.52
CA TYR A 101 16.09 -4.21 9.59
C TYR A 101 15.39 -4.41 10.94
N GLU A 102 14.15 -3.93 11.06
CA GLU A 102 13.30 -4.10 12.25
C GLU A 102 12.43 -5.36 12.15
N TYR A 103 12.28 -5.93 10.96
CA TYR A 103 11.52 -7.15 10.75
C TYR A 103 12.29 -8.38 11.22
N PRO A 104 11.59 -9.41 11.70
CA PRO A 104 12.22 -10.67 12.09
C PRO A 104 12.90 -11.35 10.91
N THR A 105 14.01 -12.04 11.17
CA THR A 105 14.68 -12.89 10.17
C THR A 105 14.07 -14.29 10.09
N LYS A 106 13.40 -14.73 11.15
CA LYS A 106 12.67 -15.99 11.23
C LYS A 106 11.26 -15.75 11.71
N LEU A 107 10.27 -16.32 11.02
CA LEU A 107 8.91 -16.41 11.51
C LEU A 107 8.73 -17.78 12.19
N TYR A 108 8.47 -17.74 13.47
CA TYR A 108 8.19 -18.92 14.28
C TYR A 108 6.70 -19.22 14.31
N TYR A 109 6.33 -20.50 14.19
CA TYR A 109 4.96 -20.96 14.22
C TYR A 109 4.84 -22.38 14.75
N LYS A 110 3.68 -22.72 15.30
CA LYS A 110 3.34 -24.10 15.67
C LYS A 110 2.54 -24.77 14.57
N THR A 111 2.58 -26.11 14.58
CA THR A 111 1.77 -26.92 13.68
C THR A 111 0.88 -27.86 14.47
N TYR A 112 -0.25 -28.22 13.91
CA TYR A 112 -1.14 -29.26 14.39
C TYR A 112 -1.50 -30.22 13.27
N THR A 113 -1.98 -31.41 13.62
CA THR A 113 -2.41 -32.40 12.63
C THR A 113 -3.93 -32.51 12.65
N GLU A 114 -4.56 -32.37 11.49
CA GLU A 114 -5.98 -32.56 11.32
C GLU A 114 -6.24 -33.42 10.07
N ASN A 115 -6.99 -34.50 10.24
CA ASN A 115 -7.28 -35.46 9.16
C ASN A 115 -6.00 -36.02 8.46
N GLY A 116 -4.93 -36.24 9.24
CA GLY A 116 -3.66 -36.71 8.72
C GLY A 116 -2.82 -35.67 7.99
N LEU A 117 -3.28 -34.42 7.87
CA LEU A 117 -2.54 -33.31 7.27
C LEU A 117 -1.96 -32.39 8.34
N VAL A 118 -0.71 -32.01 8.17
CA VAL A 118 -0.03 -31.02 9.03
C VAL A 118 -0.46 -29.63 8.58
N LYS A 119 -1.05 -28.88 9.49
CA LYS A 119 -1.49 -27.49 9.30
C LYS A 119 -0.74 -26.52 10.20
N ILE A 120 -0.61 -25.28 9.77
CA ILE A 120 -0.05 -24.20 10.59
C ILE A 120 -1.14 -23.66 11.53
N ASP A 121 -0.81 -23.55 12.80
CA ASP A 121 -1.62 -22.79 13.75
C ASP A 121 -1.35 -21.30 13.55
N MET A 122 -2.23 -20.63 12.80
CA MET A 122 -2.09 -19.21 12.47
C MET A 122 -2.07 -18.31 13.70
N LYS A 123 -2.66 -18.73 14.83
CA LYS A 123 -2.65 -17.96 16.08
C LYS A 123 -1.29 -18.01 16.78
N SER A 124 -0.47 -19.00 16.44
CA SER A 124 0.88 -19.16 17.00
C SER A 124 1.96 -18.42 16.21
N VAL A 125 1.61 -17.86 15.04
CA VAL A 125 2.60 -17.19 14.18
C VAL A 125 3.06 -15.89 14.82
N ARG A 126 4.36 -15.76 15.00
CA ARG A 126 5.00 -14.59 15.63
C ARG A 126 5.49 -13.64 14.53
N TRP A 127 4.57 -12.79 14.07
CA TRP A 127 4.76 -11.95 12.89
C TRP A 127 5.83 -10.86 13.04
N TYR A 128 5.99 -10.33 14.25
CA TYR A 128 6.83 -9.15 14.50
C TYR A 128 7.91 -9.37 15.55
N ASP A 129 7.98 -10.59 16.09
CA ASP A 129 8.96 -10.88 17.13
C ASP A 129 10.35 -11.11 16.51
N THR A 130 11.28 -10.24 16.85
CA THR A 130 12.68 -10.34 16.41
C THR A 130 13.49 -11.38 17.20
N GLU A 131 13.01 -11.74 18.39
CA GLU A 131 13.64 -12.72 19.27
C GLU A 131 12.98 -14.10 19.12
N ALA A 132 13.79 -15.13 19.31
CA ALA A 132 13.28 -16.49 19.31
C ALA A 132 12.35 -16.71 20.53
N PRO A 133 11.29 -17.54 20.41
CA PRO A 133 10.46 -17.88 21.55
C PRO A 133 11.24 -18.69 22.59
N GLU A 134 10.91 -18.54 23.88
CA GLU A 134 11.59 -19.24 24.98
C GLU A 134 11.67 -20.76 24.77
N ASN A 135 10.60 -21.38 24.24
CA ASN A 135 10.53 -22.80 23.97
C ASN A 135 10.68 -23.10 22.47
N VAL A 136 11.81 -22.72 21.87
CA VAL A 136 12.07 -22.88 20.43
C VAL A 136 11.76 -24.28 19.90
N ALA A 137 11.96 -25.33 20.71
CA ALA A 137 11.72 -26.73 20.33
C ALA A 137 10.24 -27.00 19.95
N ASP A 138 9.30 -26.20 20.47
CA ASP A 138 7.86 -26.32 20.17
C ASP A 138 7.46 -25.66 18.85
N TYR A 139 8.38 -24.93 18.24
CA TYR A 139 8.12 -24.14 17.04
C TYR A 139 8.89 -24.67 15.84
N LYS A 140 8.28 -24.52 14.68
CA LYS A 140 8.97 -24.50 13.40
C LYS A 140 9.25 -23.06 13.00
N TYR A 141 10.11 -22.85 12.02
CA TYR A 141 10.33 -21.54 11.47
C TYR A 141 10.51 -21.57 9.96
N VAL A 142 10.26 -20.44 9.33
CA VAL A 142 10.68 -20.11 7.97
C VAL A 142 11.56 -18.87 8.01
N THR A 143 12.53 -18.80 7.12
CA THR A 143 13.33 -17.60 6.94
C THR A 143 12.44 -16.51 6.34
N PHE A 144 12.46 -15.34 6.96
CA PHE A 144 11.64 -14.19 6.56
C PHE A 144 12.55 -12.97 6.37
N TRP A 145 12.26 -12.16 5.36
CA TRP A 145 13.09 -11.01 4.95
C TRP A 145 14.56 -11.40 4.66
N GLY A 146 14.74 -12.60 4.25
CA GLY A 146 16.04 -13.17 3.92
C GLY A 146 16.90 -13.35 5.11
N ASP A 147 17.60 -14.05 5.46
CA ASP A 147 18.78 -14.37 6.18
C ASP A 147 18.82 -14.05 7.68
N GLU A 148 19.42 -14.94 8.40
CA GLU A 148 19.60 -14.95 9.84
C GLU A 148 20.55 -13.86 10.34
N ALA A 149 21.40 -13.34 9.47
CA ALA A 149 22.36 -12.30 9.85
C ALA A 149 21.84 -10.91 9.50
N LYS A 150 21.77 -10.02 10.47
CA LYS A 150 21.49 -8.59 10.25
C LYS A 150 22.41 -7.95 9.19
N GLU A 151 23.54 -8.56 8.95
CA GLU A 151 24.56 -8.14 7.98
C GLU A 151 24.49 -8.93 6.66
N SER A 152 23.47 -9.73 6.46
CA SER A 152 23.42 -10.60 5.30
C SER A 152 23.34 -9.84 3.99
N ASN A 153 23.98 -10.42 2.99
CA ASN A 153 23.92 -9.92 1.62
C ASN A 153 22.49 -9.93 1.07
N THR A 154 21.61 -10.79 1.57
CA THR A 154 20.22 -10.90 1.11
C THR A 154 19.41 -9.65 1.41
N LYS A 155 19.49 -9.09 2.63
CA LYS A 155 18.81 -7.82 2.93
C LYS A 155 19.35 -6.68 2.08
N LYS A 156 20.67 -6.58 1.92
CA LYS A 156 21.30 -5.60 1.04
C LYS A 156 20.86 -5.76 -0.42
N THR A 157 20.78 -6.99 -0.91
CA THR A 157 20.32 -7.29 -2.26
C THR A 157 18.86 -6.91 -2.45
N ASN A 158 18.00 -7.23 -1.47
CA ASN A 158 16.58 -6.86 -1.53
C ASN A 158 16.39 -5.33 -1.58
N VAL A 159 17.15 -4.59 -0.77
CA VAL A 159 17.12 -3.11 -0.81
C VAL A 159 17.60 -2.60 -2.16
N ALA A 160 18.69 -3.13 -2.70
CA ALA A 160 19.21 -2.74 -4.01
C ALA A 160 18.22 -3.04 -5.16
N ASN A 161 17.45 -4.12 -5.04
CA ASN A 161 16.45 -4.52 -6.03
C ASN A 161 15.21 -3.62 -6.05
N LEU A 162 15.00 -2.75 -5.07
CA LEU A 162 13.85 -1.83 -5.04
C LEU A 162 13.82 -0.90 -6.26
N GLU A 163 14.96 -0.61 -6.86
CA GLU A 163 15.02 0.20 -8.09
C GLU A 163 14.25 -0.45 -9.26
N PHE A 164 14.16 -1.76 -9.32
CA PHE A 164 13.38 -2.44 -10.35
C PHE A 164 11.88 -2.15 -10.27
N ILE A 165 11.36 -1.87 -9.06
CA ILE A 165 9.95 -1.55 -8.85
C ILE A 165 9.56 -0.27 -9.59
N SER A 166 10.47 0.68 -9.68
CA SER A 166 10.27 1.97 -10.32
C SER A 166 11.08 2.17 -11.61
N GLY A 167 11.65 1.10 -12.17
CA GLY A 167 12.53 1.19 -13.34
C GLY A 167 11.94 1.82 -14.60
N GLY A 168 10.61 1.93 -14.67
CA GLY A 168 9.91 2.65 -15.74
C GLY A 168 9.48 4.08 -15.36
N LEU A 169 9.70 4.51 -14.11
CA LEU A 169 9.38 5.85 -13.63
C LEU A 169 10.67 6.69 -13.60
N ASN A 170 10.58 7.90 -14.11
CA ASN A 170 11.68 8.86 -14.11
C ASN A 170 11.11 10.28 -14.06
N GLU A 171 11.97 11.30 -14.02
CA GLU A 171 11.54 12.70 -13.92
C GLU A 171 10.57 13.16 -15.01
N LYS A 172 10.59 12.52 -16.18
CA LYS A 172 9.69 12.82 -17.30
C LYS A 172 8.39 12.04 -17.24
N VAL A 173 8.40 10.84 -16.62
CA VAL A 173 7.27 9.89 -16.60
C VAL A 173 6.97 9.47 -15.17
N LYS A 174 6.59 10.41 -14.31
CA LYS A 174 6.38 10.14 -12.88
C LYS A 174 5.14 9.30 -12.60
N ASN A 175 4.05 9.52 -13.28
CA ASN A 175 2.76 8.91 -12.92
C ASN A 175 2.13 8.03 -14.00
N ARG A 176 2.69 7.90 -15.15
CA ARG A 176 2.34 6.93 -16.22
C ARG A 176 0.85 6.58 -16.40
N TYR A 177 -0.02 7.57 -16.34
CA TYR A 177 -1.46 7.33 -16.49
C TYR A 177 -1.89 7.15 -17.96
N LEU A 178 -1.00 7.40 -18.92
CA LEU A 178 -1.23 7.08 -20.31
C LEU A 178 -0.32 5.96 -20.76
N LEU A 179 -0.84 5.08 -21.61
CA LEU A 179 -0.04 4.08 -22.30
C LEU A 179 0.66 4.72 -23.51
N PRO A 180 1.87 4.24 -23.88
CA PRO A 180 2.52 4.72 -25.08
C PRO A 180 1.73 4.32 -26.33
N ILE A 181 1.77 5.19 -27.34
CA ILE A 181 1.31 4.86 -28.69
C ILE A 181 2.29 3.85 -29.28
N TYR A 182 1.77 2.80 -29.86
CA TYR A 182 2.60 1.75 -30.47
C TYR A 182 3.46 2.31 -31.61
N SER A 183 4.69 1.84 -31.69
CA SER A 183 5.69 2.42 -32.63
C SER A 183 5.28 2.35 -34.10
N SER A 184 4.62 1.28 -34.55
CA SER A 184 4.13 1.21 -35.93
C SER A 184 3.11 2.30 -36.23
N THR A 185 2.16 2.54 -35.30
CA THR A 185 1.16 3.62 -35.45
C THR A 185 1.80 5.00 -35.53
N ILE A 186 2.88 5.24 -34.77
CA ILE A 186 3.63 6.48 -34.85
C ILE A 186 4.29 6.60 -36.24
N ASN A 187 4.95 5.54 -36.73
CA ASN A 187 5.61 5.54 -38.01
C ASN A 187 4.61 5.74 -39.16
N GLU A 188 3.46 5.10 -39.12
CA GLU A 188 2.38 5.24 -40.12
C GLU A 188 1.72 6.62 -40.10
N SER A 189 1.86 7.36 -39.03
CA SER A 189 1.29 8.72 -38.89
C SER A 189 2.12 9.80 -39.58
N GLU A 190 3.26 9.44 -40.20
CA GLU A 190 4.17 10.37 -40.89
C GLU A 190 4.58 11.58 -40.02
N GLY A 191 4.76 11.36 -38.72
CA GLY A 191 5.18 12.40 -37.77
C GLY A 191 4.02 13.19 -37.13
N SER A 192 2.75 12.87 -37.46
CA SER A 192 1.59 13.50 -36.85
C SER A 192 1.35 13.07 -35.40
N LEU A 193 1.83 11.90 -35.02
CA LEU A 193 1.74 11.36 -33.68
C LEU A 193 3.13 11.20 -33.06
N GLN A 194 3.19 11.46 -31.77
CA GLN A 194 4.38 11.22 -30.96
C GLN A 194 3.99 10.80 -29.55
N ASN A 195 4.86 10.01 -28.91
CA ASN A 195 4.69 9.73 -27.50
C ASN A 195 5.08 10.94 -26.65
N SER A 196 4.28 11.20 -25.65
CA SER A 196 4.58 12.13 -24.58
C SER A 196 5.14 11.40 -23.35
N TYR A 197 5.33 12.11 -22.24
CA TYR A 197 5.78 11.55 -20.96
C TYR A 197 7.14 10.82 -21.01
N GLY A 198 8.02 11.16 -21.94
CA GLY A 198 9.35 10.57 -22.02
C GLY A 198 9.37 9.08 -22.34
N PHE A 199 8.32 8.53 -22.95
CA PHE A 199 8.40 7.20 -23.54
C PHE A 199 9.50 7.16 -24.59
N LEU A 200 10.44 6.23 -24.41
CA LEU A 200 11.52 6.04 -25.36
C LEU A 200 11.00 5.39 -26.64
N HIS A 201 11.30 5.99 -27.78
CA HIS A 201 11.25 5.27 -29.05
C HIS A 201 12.44 4.30 -29.06
N LYS A 202 12.17 3.01 -29.10
CA LYS A 202 13.16 2.00 -29.47
C LYS A 202 13.02 1.67 -30.94
#